data_86191b468e94a7f2535b665f96f5f1ec
#
_entry.id   86191b468e94a7f2535b665f96f5f1ec
#
_cell.length_a   1.000
_cell.length_b   1.000
_cell.length_c   1.000
_cell.angle_alpha   90.00
_cell.angle_beta   90.00
_cell.angle_gamma   90.00
#
_symmetry.space_group_name_H-M   'P 1'
#
loop_
_entity.id
_entity.type
_entity.pdbx_description
1 polymer ?
#
loop_
_entity_poly.entity_id
_entity_poly.type
_entity_poly.pdbx_seq_one_letter_code
_entity_poly.pdbx_strand_id
1 'polypeptide(L)' 'MKTIKISDLQEGDLFIYKDVMYEIVHKDKWETYCKYVNNKSRLGWFSSEYFYCKFSNYTKVEI' A
#
# COMPACT_ATOMS: atom_id res chain seq x y z
N MET A 1 14.94 -4.46 -7.52
CA MET A 1 13.94 -4.24 -6.54
C MET A 1 14.02 -5.25 -5.47
N LYS A 2 13.67 -4.85 -4.26
CA LYS A 2 13.81 -5.73 -3.16
C LYS A 2 12.44 -6.20 -2.71
N THR A 3 12.30 -7.43 -2.36
CA THR A 3 11.05 -8.00 -1.89
C THR A 3 11.11 -8.16 -0.39
N ILE A 4 10.12 -7.64 0.30
CA ILE A 4 10.07 -7.79 1.74
C ILE A 4 8.63 -8.00 2.16
N LYS A 5 8.43 -8.38 3.41
CA LYS A 5 7.08 -8.57 3.89
C LYS A 5 6.54 -7.24 4.36
N ILE A 6 5.24 -7.06 4.23
CA ILE A 6 4.64 -5.82 4.69
C ILE A 6 4.91 -5.62 6.17
N SER A 7 5.03 -6.69 6.92
CA SER A 7 5.26 -6.53 8.35
C SER A 7 6.57 -5.82 8.65
N ASP A 8 7.49 -5.77 7.69
CA ASP A 8 8.75 -5.07 7.92
C ASP A 8 8.66 -3.60 7.56
N LEU A 9 7.54 -3.13 7.09
CA LEU A 9 7.36 -1.73 6.75
C LEU A 9 6.60 -1.01 7.85
N GLN A 10 6.63 0.30 7.79
CA GLN A 10 5.98 1.08 8.81
C GLN A 10 5.00 2.04 8.19
N GLU A 11 4.18 2.68 9.00
CA GLU A 11 3.21 3.63 8.51
C GLU A 11 3.95 4.74 7.77
N GLY A 12 3.42 5.08 6.61
CA GLY A 12 4.05 6.09 5.78
C GLY A 12 4.97 5.52 4.72
N ASP A 13 5.32 4.25 4.82
CA ASP A 13 6.21 3.65 3.83
C ASP A 13 5.45 3.35 2.55
N LEU A 14 6.16 3.34 1.45
CA LEU A 14 5.58 3.04 0.16
C LEU A 14 6.04 1.67 -0.30
N PHE A 15 5.20 0.97 -1.03
CA PHE A 15 5.62 -0.31 -1.60
C PHE A 15 4.84 -0.56 -2.87
N ILE A 16 5.27 -1.55 -3.64
CA ILE A 16 4.63 -1.90 -4.89
C ILE A 16 4.15 -3.33 -4.81
N TYR A 17 2.92 -3.55 -5.20
CA TYR A 17 2.36 -4.88 -5.22
C TYR A 17 1.58 -5.03 -6.53
N LYS A 18 2.00 -5.98 -7.35
CA LYS A 18 1.38 -6.23 -8.65
C LYS A 18 1.31 -4.95 -9.47
N ASP A 19 2.44 -4.27 -9.52
CA ASP A 19 2.58 -3.05 -10.33
C ASP A 19 1.73 -1.87 -9.87
N VAL A 20 1.24 -1.91 -8.67
CA VAL A 20 0.49 -0.78 -8.12
C VAL A 20 1.21 -0.31 -6.86
N MET A 21 1.37 0.98 -6.73
CA MET A 21 2.04 1.53 -5.58
C MET A 21 1.05 1.88 -4.49
N TYR A 22 1.41 1.55 -3.27
CA TYR A 22 0.56 1.80 -2.12
C TYR A 22 1.36 2.49 -1.02
N GLU A 23 0.64 3.16 -0.15
CA GLU A 23 1.25 3.77 1.02
C GLU A 23 0.58 3.19 2.25
N ILE A 24 1.36 2.82 3.25
CA ILE A 24 0.80 2.23 4.45
C ILE A 24 0.19 3.33 5.29
N VAL A 25 -1.10 3.20 5.58
CA VAL A 25 -1.83 4.17 6.34
C VAL A 25 -1.90 3.76 7.80
N HIS A 26 -2.14 2.48 8.06
CA HIS A 26 -2.29 2.02 9.42
C HIS A 26 -1.91 0.55 9.50
N LYS A 27 -1.11 0.19 10.48
CA LYS A 27 -0.73 -1.20 10.66
C LYS A 27 -1.49 -1.77 11.83
N ASP A 28 -2.05 -2.94 11.61
CA ASP A 28 -2.74 -3.61 12.67
C ASP A 28 -1.97 -4.90 12.98
N LYS A 29 -2.43 -5.64 13.95
CA LYS A 29 -1.75 -6.84 14.38
C LYS A 29 -1.67 -7.87 13.27
N TRP A 30 -2.73 -8.02 12.52
CA TRP A 30 -2.76 -9.05 11.50
C TRP A 30 -2.79 -8.50 10.08
N GLU A 31 -3.22 -7.30 9.91
CA GLU A 31 -3.41 -6.72 8.60
C GLU A 31 -2.88 -5.31 8.54
N THR A 32 -2.58 -4.86 7.35
CA THR A 32 -2.09 -3.51 7.15
C THR A 32 -3.01 -2.82 6.18
N TYR A 33 -3.45 -1.63 6.52
CA TYR A 33 -4.34 -0.86 5.67
C TYR A 33 -3.52 0.12 4.85
N CYS A 34 -3.75 0.11 3.55
CA CYS A 34 -2.97 0.91 2.63
C CYS A 34 -3.90 1.65 1.69
N LYS A 35 -3.39 2.67 1.04
CA LYS A 35 -4.17 3.38 0.06
C LYS A 35 -3.36 3.49 -1.23
N TYR A 36 -4.03 3.70 -2.35
CA TYR A 36 -3.35 3.86 -3.61
C TYR A 36 -2.60 5.17 -3.61
N VAL A 37 -1.39 5.13 -4.12
CA VAL A 37 -0.62 6.32 -4.21
C VAL A 37 -0.66 6.84 -5.61
N ASN A 38 -0.66 5.99 -6.58
CA ASN A 38 -0.60 6.40 -7.92
C ASN A 38 -1.89 6.95 -8.38
N ASN A 39 -1.94 8.20 -8.63
CA ASN A 39 -3.14 8.66 -8.98
C ASN A 39 -3.07 9.55 -10.08
N LYS A 40 -2.08 9.52 -10.86
CA LYS A 40 -1.96 10.34 -11.91
C LYS A 40 -2.97 10.05 -12.89
N SER A 41 -3.83 9.26 -12.73
CA SER A 41 -4.70 8.90 -13.71
C SER A 41 -5.62 9.99 -14.09
N ARG A 42 -6.31 9.79 -15.14
CA ARG A 42 -7.23 10.74 -15.57
C ARG A 42 -8.37 10.81 -14.64
N LEU A 43 -8.42 10.01 -13.68
CA LEU A 43 -9.48 10.06 -12.73
C LEU A 43 -9.04 10.88 -11.56
N GLY A 44 -8.25 11.84 -11.77
CA GLY A 44 -7.73 12.61 -10.70
C GLY A 44 -8.77 13.28 -9.84
N TRP A 45 -9.95 13.50 -10.37
CA TRP A 45 -10.96 14.12 -9.56
C TRP A 45 -11.57 13.13 -8.58
N PHE A 46 -11.22 11.85 -8.70
CA PHE A 46 -11.68 10.89 -7.73
C PHE A 46 -10.73 10.95 -6.59
N SER A 47 -11.20 10.96 -5.43
CA SER A 47 -10.34 10.98 -4.30
C SER A 47 -9.84 9.62 -4.03
N SER A 48 -8.57 9.40 -4.09
CA SER A 48 -8.03 8.09 -3.85
C SER A 48 -8.10 7.75 -2.39
N GLU A 49 -8.38 8.69 -1.55
CA GLU A 49 -8.43 8.36 -0.16
C GLU A 49 -9.59 7.46 0.15
N TYR A 50 -10.48 7.24 -0.76
CA TYR A 50 -11.55 6.33 -0.49
C TYR A 50 -11.23 4.93 -0.97
N PHE A 51 -10.06 4.70 -1.50
CA PHE A 51 -9.74 3.38 -2.00
C PHE A 51 -8.68 2.76 -1.13
N TYR A 52 -9.07 2.27 0.03
CA TYR A 52 -8.13 1.61 0.90
C TYR A 52 -8.15 0.12 0.64
N CYS A 53 -7.02 -0.51 0.80
CA CYS A 53 -6.90 -1.94 0.65
C CYS A 53 -6.30 -2.51 1.91
N LYS A 54 -6.60 -3.75 2.21
CA LYS A 54 -6.02 -4.42 3.34
C LYS A 54 -5.14 -5.54 2.82
N PHE A 55 -3.98 -5.69 3.41
CA PHE A 55 -3.10 -6.78 3.07
C PHE A 55 -2.72 -7.52 4.33
N SER A 56 -2.55 -8.83 4.21
CA SER A 56 -2.04 -9.58 5.33
C SER A 56 -0.61 -9.12 5.61
N ASN A 57 -0.22 -9.09 6.86
CA ASN A 57 1.12 -8.67 7.21
C ASN A 57 2.18 -9.59 6.63
N TYR A 58 1.81 -10.77 6.19
CA TYR A 58 2.78 -11.68 5.62
C TYR A 58 2.89 -11.55 4.10
N THR A 59 2.14 -10.65 3.50
CA THR A 59 2.23 -10.46 2.05
C THR A 59 3.59 -9.91 1.68
N LYS A 60 4.17 -10.45 0.62
CA LYS A 60 5.45 -9.95 0.14
C LYS A 60 5.22 -8.90 -0.92
N VAL A 61 5.94 -7.81 -0.80
CA VAL A 61 5.80 -6.69 -1.71
C VAL A 61 7.17 -6.21 -2.11
N GLU A 62 7.22 -5.27 -3.04
CA GLU A 62 8.49 -4.76 -3.53
C GLU A 62 8.69 -3.32 -3.10
N ILE A 63 9.93 -2.97 -2.89
CA ILE A 63 10.24 -1.59 -2.54
C ILE A 63 11.42 -1.08 -3.33
#